data_bbacb23f9c0cfbaffa86ed60aca448f9
#
_entry.id   bbacb23f9c0cfbaffa86ed60aca448f9
#
_cell.length_a   1.000
_cell.length_b   1.000
_cell.length_c   1.000
_cell.angle_alpha   90.00
_cell.angle_beta   90.00
_cell.angle_gamma   90.00
#
_symmetry.space_group_name_H-M   'P 1'
#
loop_
_entity.id
_entity.type
_entity.pdbx_description
1 polymer ?
#
loop_
_entity_poly.entity_id
_entity_poly.type
_entity_poly.pdbx_seq_one_letter_code
_entity_poly.pdbx_strand_id
1 'polypeptide(L)'
;MLYILDMGNVIIDIDFKRVLAVWSNLSGTPLATLTKSFSMGEMFEKHERGQITDLEFADTLCQEMSISLSFEQFTAGWHAIFIDIRPEVIQIMEKLREAGHRVVVLSNTNRLHQDYWPHNYPEIAASADYLYLSQDLAMRKPEPDIFKYVLEKEGFSPDQAVFFDDVLENVEAASALGIKGIHVVDRQTVPDYFKEVGFSE
;
A
#
# COMPACT_ATOMS: atom_id res chain seq x y z
N MET A 1 12.63 -17.68 -6.44
CA MET A 1 11.46 -17.32 -5.60
C MET A 1 10.97 -15.95 -6.02
N LEU A 2 9.67 -15.74 -5.95
CA LEU A 2 9.01 -14.44 -6.07
C LEU A 2 8.68 -13.91 -4.68
N TYR A 3 9.13 -12.72 -4.36
CA TYR A 3 8.76 -12.01 -3.14
C TYR A 3 7.86 -10.83 -3.51
N ILE A 4 6.65 -10.82 -2.96
CA ILE A 4 5.62 -9.82 -3.19
C ILE A 4 5.43 -9.05 -1.88
N LEU A 5 5.68 -7.75 -1.88
CA LEU A 5 5.54 -6.92 -0.69
C LEU A 5 4.43 -5.88 -0.90
N ASP A 6 3.54 -5.72 0.08
CA ASP A 6 2.73 -4.50 0.14
C ASP A 6 3.61 -3.27 0.38
N MET A 7 3.08 -2.09 0.14
CA MET A 7 3.80 -0.83 0.34
C MET A 7 3.56 -0.27 1.74
N GLY A 8 2.31 0.05 2.07
CA GLY A 8 1.94 0.68 3.33
C GLY A 8 2.18 -0.23 4.53
N ASN A 9 2.78 0.28 5.60
CA ASN A 9 3.13 -0.48 6.80
C ASN A 9 3.97 -1.75 6.58
N VAL A 10 4.50 -1.94 5.36
CA VAL A 10 5.48 -2.99 5.02
C VAL A 10 6.80 -2.36 4.59
N ILE A 11 6.79 -1.49 3.58
CA ILE A 11 7.98 -0.79 3.05
C ILE A 11 8.05 0.65 3.55
N ILE A 12 6.90 1.30 3.72
CA ILE A 12 6.77 2.68 4.21
C ILE A 12 5.70 2.74 5.29
N ASP A 13 5.99 3.42 6.39
CA ASP A 13 5.01 3.65 7.45
C ASP A 13 3.96 4.67 6.98
N ILE A 14 2.68 4.37 7.24
CA ILE A 14 1.55 5.24 6.93
C ILE A 14 0.64 5.42 8.14
N ASP A 15 -0.03 6.59 8.23
CA ASP A 15 -1.03 6.85 9.27
C ASP A 15 -2.12 7.81 8.78
N PHE A 16 -3.35 7.29 8.65
CA PHE A 16 -4.53 8.08 8.29
C PHE A 16 -4.89 9.17 9.31
N LYS A 17 -4.46 9.04 10.57
CA LYS A 17 -4.69 10.12 11.55
C LYS A 17 -3.99 11.42 11.16
N ARG A 18 -2.86 11.33 10.46
CA ARG A 18 -2.14 12.50 9.94
C ARG A 18 -2.95 13.23 8.87
N VAL A 19 -3.60 12.47 7.97
CA VAL A 19 -4.55 13.01 6.97
C VAL A 19 -5.64 13.81 7.67
N LEU A 20 -6.31 13.16 8.61
CA LEU A 20 -7.42 13.77 9.36
C LEU A 20 -6.97 15.00 10.17
N ALA A 21 -5.76 14.99 10.73
CA ALA A 21 -5.22 16.14 11.46
C ALA A 21 -4.99 17.35 10.53
N VAL A 22 -4.44 17.13 9.33
CA VAL A 22 -4.28 18.20 8.33
C VAL A 22 -5.63 18.73 7.88
N TRP A 23 -6.58 17.86 7.54
CA TRP A 23 -7.93 18.27 7.14
C TRP A 23 -8.67 19.00 8.28
N SER A 24 -8.52 18.57 9.53
CA SER A 24 -9.06 19.27 10.70
C SER A 24 -8.56 20.70 10.79
N ASN A 25 -7.26 20.91 10.65
CA ASN A 25 -6.65 22.23 10.68
C ASN A 25 -7.11 23.12 9.51
N LEU A 26 -7.22 22.55 8.31
CA LEU A 26 -7.58 23.32 7.12
C LEU A 26 -9.08 23.64 7.03
N SER A 27 -9.95 22.72 7.46
CA SER A 27 -11.41 22.90 7.43
C SER A 27 -11.97 23.58 8.67
N GLY A 28 -11.21 23.64 9.77
CA GLY A 28 -11.70 24.09 11.08
C GLY A 28 -12.62 23.09 11.79
N THR A 29 -12.79 21.88 11.22
CA THR A 29 -13.63 20.84 11.84
C THR A 29 -12.83 20.06 12.88
N PRO A 30 -13.36 19.85 14.10
CA PRO A 30 -12.63 19.12 15.14
C PRO A 30 -12.19 17.72 14.70
N LEU A 31 -10.95 17.35 14.99
CA LEU A 31 -10.36 16.03 14.64
C LEU A 31 -11.23 14.86 15.12
N ALA A 32 -11.80 14.95 16.31
CA ALA A 32 -12.70 13.92 16.85
C ALA A 32 -13.96 13.71 16.00
N THR A 33 -14.46 14.77 15.35
CA THR A 33 -15.59 14.70 14.41
C THR A 33 -15.15 13.98 13.13
N LEU A 34 -14.01 14.38 12.55
CA LEU A 34 -13.48 13.75 11.34
C LEU A 34 -13.18 12.27 11.56
N THR A 35 -12.60 11.90 12.70
CA THR A 35 -12.32 10.49 13.04
C THR A 35 -13.59 9.64 13.10
N LYS A 36 -14.73 10.20 13.50
CA LYS A 36 -16.01 9.47 13.54
C LYS A 36 -16.68 9.34 12.18
N SER A 37 -16.50 10.33 11.31
CA SER A 37 -17.13 10.36 9.98
C SER A 37 -16.29 9.69 8.89
N PHE A 38 -14.97 9.54 9.10
CA PHE A 38 -14.08 8.91 8.14
C PHE A 38 -14.31 7.41 8.06
N SER A 39 -14.58 6.91 6.86
CA SER A 39 -14.70 5.48 6.58
C SER A 39 -14.11 5.13 5.21
N MET A 40 -13.53 3.93 5.11
CA MET A 40 -13.06 3.38 3.83
C MET A 40 -14.19 2.56 3.20
N GLY A 41 -15.11 3.25 2.51
CA GLY A 41 -16.26 2.64 1.85
C GLY A 41 -16.06 2.39 0.36
N GLU A 42 -17.18 2.20 -0.35
CA GLU A 42 -17.21 1.89 -1.79
C GLU A 42 -16.44 2.90 -2.66
N MET A 43 -16.49 4.20 -2.31
CA MET A 43 -15.76 5.23 -3.07
C MET A 43 -14.25 5.09 -2.95
N PHE A 44 -13.75 4.65 -1.79
CA PHE A 44 -12.36 4.31 -1.57
C PHE A 44 -11.91 3.18 -2.50
N GLU A 45 -12.69 2.09 -2.54
CA GLU A 45 -12.41 0.95 -3.39
C GLU A 45 -12.46 1.30 -4.89
N LYS A 46 -13.42 2.11 -5.32
CA LYS A 46 -13.51 2.61 -6.70
C LYS A 46 -12.29 3.47 -7.07
N HIS A 47 -11.83 4.31 -6.15
CA HIS A 47 -10.65 5.13 -6.34
C HIS A 47 -9.37 4.28 -6.45
N GLU A 48 -9.21 3.28 -5.58
CA GLU A 48 -8.11 2.32 -5.65
C GLU A 48 -8.12 1.45 -6.91
N ARG A 49 -9.28 1.26 -7.57
CA ARG A 49 -9.37 0.60 -8.88
C ARG A 49 -9.25 1.56 -10.07
N GLY A 50 -9.03 2.86 -9.82
CA GLY A 50 -8.97 3.87 -10.89
C GLY A 50 -10.31 4.08 -11.62
N GLN A 51 -11.44 3.72 -10.99
CA GLN A 51 -12.78 3.78 -11.58
C GLN A 51 -13.44 5.15 -11.45
N ILE A 52 -12.91 6.01 -10.60
CA ILE A 52 -13.33 7.40 -10.40
C ILE A 52 -12.10 8.31 -10.43
N THR A 53 -12.33 9.57 -10.78
CA THR A 53 -11.28 10.59 -10.76
C THR A 53 -10.91 11.01 -9.34
N ASP A 54 -9.70 11.56 -9.18
CA ASP A 54 -9.25 12.13 -7.91
C ASP A 54 -10.15 13.24 -7.39
N LEU A 55 -10.71 14.05 -8.30
CA LEU A 55 -11.65 15.13 -7.95
C LEU A 55 -12.99 14.58 -7.46
N GLU A 56 -13.57 13.58 -8.16
CA GLU A 56 -14.81 12.91 -7.73
C GLU A 56 -14.62 12.25 -6.35
N PHE A 57 -13.48 11.63 -6.12
CA PHE A 57 -13.13 11.05 -4.82
C PHE A 57 -13.05 12.12 -3.73
N ALA A 58 -12.32 13.21 -3.98
CA ALA A 58 -12.16 14.30 -3.03
C ALA A 58 -13.50 14.96 -2.68
N ASP A 59 -14.33 15.27 -3.69
CA ASP A 59 -15.63 15.90 -3.51
C ASP A 59 -16.57 15.01 -2.71
N THR A 60 -16.62 13.71 -3.04
CA THR A 60 -17.49 12.76 -2.34
C THR A 60 -17.07 12.60 -0.89
N LEU A 61 -15.78 12.41 -0.62
CA LEU A 61 -15.29 12.24 0.74
C LEU A 61 -15.49 13.51 1.60
N CYS A 62 -15.27 14.69 1.02
CA CYS A 62 -15.57 15.95 1.67
C CYS A 62 -17.07 16.10 2.02
N GLN A 63 -17.97 15.67 1.12
CA GLN A 63 -19.42 15.66 1.38
C GLN A 63 -19.80 14.68 2.49
N GLU A 64 -19.30 13.44 2.45
CA GLU A 64 -19.55 12.42 3.48
C GLU A 64 -19.06 12.87 4.86
N MET A 65 -17.91 13.55 4.91
CA MET A 65 -17.34 14.07 6.16
C MET A 65 -17.92 15.44 6.57
N SER A 66 -18.76 16.06 5.74
CA SER A 66 -19.32 17.40 5.96
C SER A 66 -18.23 18.46 6.17
N ILE A 67 -17.16 18.43 5.38
CA ILE A 67 -16.07 19.40 5.38
C ILE A 67 -15.99 20.14 4.04
N SER A 68 -15.41 21.34 4.07
CA SER A 68 -15.13 22.13 2.87
C SER A 68 -13.63 22.33 2.74
N LEU A 69 -13.05 21.73 1.70
CA LEU A 69 -11.64 21.85 1.34
C LEU A 69 -11.55 22.13 -0.15
N SER A 70 -10.58 22.94 -0.57
CA SER A 70 -10.19 22.96 -1.97
C SER A 70 -9.53 21.63 -2.35
N PHE A 71 -9.48 21.30 -3.64
CA PHE A 71 -8.79 20.07 -4.09
C PHE A 71 -7.31 20.06 -3.68
N GLU A 72 -6.64 21.22 -3.71
CA GLU A 72 -5.26 21.37 -3.25
C GLU A 72 -5.13 21.09 -1.73
N GLN A 73 -6.06 21.60 -0.92
CA GLN A 73 -6.10 21.35 0.52
C GLN A 73 -6.38 19.88 0.83
N PHE A 74 -7.30 19.26 0.09
CA PHE A 74 -7.58 17.83 0.21
C PHE A 74 -6.33 17.01 -0.09
N THR A 75 -5.67 17.29 -1.22
CA THR A 75 -4.47 16.58 -1.68
C THR A 75 -3.31 16.75 -0.68
N ALA A 76 -3.10 17.95 -0.14
CA ALA A 76 -2.07 18.18 0.88
C ALA A 76 -2.28 17.32 2.13
N GLY A 77 -3.54 17.18 2.57
CA GLY A 77 -3.88 16.27 3.67
C GLY A 77 -3.69 14.80 3.28
N TRP A 78 -4.11 14.42 2.06
CA TRP A 78 -4.01 13.06 1.57
C TRP A 78 -2.57 12.56 1.50
N HIS A 79 -1.63 13.42 1.08
CA HIS A 79 -0.20 13.12 1.05
C HIS A 79 0.43 13.01 2.44
N ALA A 80 -0.16 13.63 3.46
CA ALA A 80 0.35 13.58 4.83
C ALA A 80 0.28 12.18 5.46
N ILE A 81 -0.36 11.20 4.79
CA ILE A 81 -0.40 9.79 5.22
C ILE A 81 0.98 9.18 5.39
N PHE A 82 1.92 9.53 4.51
CA PHE A 82 3.26 8.95 4.50
C PHE A 82 4.12 9.50 5.65
N ILE A 83 4.85 8.60 6.32
CA ILE A 83 5.72 8.96 7.45
C ILE A 83 7.17 8.85 7.02
N ASP A 84 7.67 7.62 6.86
CA ASP A 84 9.05 7.34 6.46
C ASP A 84 9.18 5.90 5.95
N ILE A 85 10.17 5.65 5.09
CA ILE A 85 10.51 4.30 4.64
C ILE A 85 11.02 3.43 5.79
N ARG A 86 10.97 2.12 5.60
CA ARG A 86 11.63 1.12 6.45
C ARG A 86 12.95 0.71 5.80
N PRO A 87 14.09 1.34 6.15
CA PRO A 87 15.36 1.09 5.48
C PRO A 87 15.79 -0.38 5.54
N GLU A 88 15.45 -1.06 6.64
CA GLU A 88 15.72 -2.49 6.84
C GLU A 88 15.01 -3.36 5.80
N VAL A 89 13.80 -3.00 5.39
CA VAL A 89 13.04 -3.73 4.35
C VAL A 89 13.61 -3.40 2.96
N ILE A 90 13.94 -2.14 2.69
CA ILE A 90 14.59 -1.74 1.43
C ILE A 90 15.89 -2.53 1.23
N GLN A 91 16.76 -2.62 2.24
CA GLN A 91 18.02 -3.40 2.15
C GLN A 91 17.76 -4.89 1.89
N ILE A 92 16.73 -5.46 2.51
CA ILE A 92 16.35 -6.86 2.26
C ILE A 92 15.91 -7.03 0.80
N MET A 93 15.07 -6.14 0.27
CA MET A 93 14.62 -6.19 -1.12
C MET A 93 15.81 -6.13 -2.11
N GLU A 94 16.75 -5.23 -1.87
CA GLU A 94 17.97 -5.10 -2.69
C GLU A 94 18.80 -6.39 -2.67
N LYS A 95 19.09 -6.94 -1.48
CA LYS A 95 19.83 -8.19 -1.31
C LYS A 95 19.14 -9.38 -1.96
N LEU A 96 17.82 -9.48 -1.87
CA LEU A 96 17.05 -10.53 -2.55
C LEU A 96 17.23 -10.48 -4.06
N ARG A 97 17.20 -9.29 -4.65
CA ARG A 97 17.44 -9.10 -6.10
C ARG A 97 18.88 -9.44 -6.47
N GLU A 98 19.86 -9.04 -5.68
CA GLU A 98 21.28 -9.40 -5.86
C GLU A 98 21.50 -10.93 -5.80
N ALA A 99 20.72 -11.63 -4.98
CA ALA A 99 20.72 -13.08 -4.88
C ALA A 99 19.94 -13.78 -6.04
N GLY A 100 19.44 -13.01 -7.00
CA GLY A 100 18.73 -13.54 -8.16
C GLY A 100 17.26 -13.89 -7.91
N HIS A 101 16.66 -13.40 -6.83
CA HIS A 101 15.23 -13.51 -6.60
C HIS A 101 14.47 -12.38 -7.31
N ARG A 102 13.21 -12.63 -7.61
CA ARG A 102 12.28 -11.63 -8.15
C ARG A 102 11.56 -10.92 -7.00
N VAL A 103 11.63 -9.60 -6.96
CA VAL A 103 11.04 -8.77 -5.90
C VAL A 103 10.08 -7.76 -6.51
N VAL A 104 8.81 -7.83 -6.16
CA VAL A 104 7.78 -6.93 -6.68
C VAL A 104 6.96 -6.30 -5.53
N VAL A 105 6.45 -5.12 -5.78
CA VAL A 105 5.50 -4.46 -4.88
C VAL A 105 4.08 -4.65 -5.41
N LEU A 106 3.14 -4.99 -4.52
CA LEU A 106 1.71 -5.10 -4.82
C LEU A 106 0.92 -4.24 -3.84
N SER A 107 0.48 -3.05 -4.28
CA SER A 107 -0.15 -2.06 -3.41
C SER A 107 -1.56 -1.70 -3.85
N ASN A 108 -2.50 -1.67 -2.88
CA ASN A 108 -3.74 -0.93 -3.03
C ASN A 108 -3.43 0.55 -2.84
N THR A 109 -3.54 1.33 -3.91
CA THR A 109 -3.17 2.73 -3.92
C THR A 109 -4.00 3.51 -4.95
N ASN A 110 -3.69 4.77 -5.15
CA ASN A 110 -4.43 5.67 -6.02
C ASN A 110 -3.49 6.68 -6.69
N ARG A 111 -4.01 7.39 -7.69
CA ARG A 111 -3.24 8.35 -8.48
C ARG A 111 -2.62 9.46 -7.62
N LEU A 112 -3.36 10.04 -6.67
CA LEU A 112 -2.84 11.10 -5.81
C LEU A 112 -1.61 10.65 -5.02
N HIS A 113 -1.63 9.43 -4.49
CA HIS A 113 -0.46 8.88 -3.79
C HIS A 113 0.68 8.56 -4.76
N GLN A 114 0.37 8.02 -5.96
CA GLN A 114 1.36 7.71 -6.99
C GLN A 114 2.04 8.98 -7.53
N ASP A 115 1.37 10.11 -7.57
CA ASP A 115 1.97 11.38 -7.98
C ASP A 115 2.91 11.96 -6.91
N TYR A 116 2.86 11.46 -5.67
CA TYR A 116 3.63 11.98 -4.54
C TYR A 116 4.81 11.10 -4.13
N TRP A 117 4.56 9.80 -3.85
CA TRP A 117 5.57 8.96 -3.19
C TRP A 117 6.82 8.68 -4.06
N PRO A 118 6.78 8.57 -5.41
CA PRO A 118 8.00 8.31 -6.19
C PRO A 118 9.02 9.44 -6.12
N HIS A 119 8.57 10.66 -5.91
CA HIS A 119 9.44 11.83 -5.78
C HIS A 119 10.03 11.99 -4.37
N ASN A 120 9.28 11.56 -3.36
CA ASN A 120 9.68 11.72 -1.95
C ASN A 120 10.37 10.48 -1.38
N TYR A 121 10.09 9.29 -1.95
CA TYR A 121 10.61 7.99 -1.52
C TYR A 121 11.03 7.15 -2.73
N PRO A 122 12.01 7.62 -3.53
CA PRO A 122 12.43 6.94 -4.77
C PRO A 122 13.02 5.55 -4.52
N GLU A 123 13.48 5.27 -3.29
CA GLU A 123 14.05 3.99 -2.88
C GLU A 123 13.05 2.84 -3.06
N ILE A 124 11.74 3.09 -2.90
CA ILE A 124 10.71 2.07 -3.06
C ILE A 124 10.74 1.49 -4.47
N ALA A 125 10.76 2.36 -5.50
CA ALA A 125 10.82 1.91 -6.88
C ALA A 125 12.19 1.34 -7.25
N ALA A 126 13.28 1.89 -6.68
CA ALA A 126 14.64 1.43 -6.95
C ALA A 126 14.91 0.02 -6.39
N SER A 127 14.30 -0.34 -5.27
CA SER A 127 14.49 -1.63 -4.60
C SER A 127 13.66 -2.78 -5.17
N ALA A 128 12.66 -2.50 -6.02
CA ALA A 128 11.79 -3.50 -6.64
C ALA A 128 12.10 -3.71 -8.12
N ASP A 129 11.77 -4.89 -8.64
CA ASP A 129 11.83 -5.19 -10.07
C ASP A 129 10.60 -4.70 -10.82
N TYR A 130 9.45 -4.65 -10.16
CA TYR A 130 8.20 -4.11 -10.70
C TYR A 130 7.25 -3.66 -9.59
N LEU A 131 6.35 -2.73 -9.94
CA LEU A 131 5.33 -2.18 -9.06
C LEU A 131 3.95 -2.47 -9.67
N TYR A 132 3.17 -3.29 -8.99
CA TYR A 132 1.77 -3.57 -9.31
C TYR A 132 0.87 -2.68 -8.45
N LEU A 133 0.24 -1.69 -9.07
CA LEU A 133 -0.58 -0.70 -8.40
C LEU A 133 -2.05 -0.92 -8.77
N SER A 134 -2.92 -1.00 -7.79
CA SER A 134 -4.33 -1.37 -7.96
C SER A 134 -5.07 -0.51 -8.98
N GLN A 135 -4.82 0.82 -8.99
CA GLN A 135 -5.48 1.73 -9.93
C GLN A 135 -5.06 1.50 -11.39
N ASP A 136 -3.86 1.01 -11.64
CA ASP A 136 -3.37 0.73 -13.00
C ASP A 136 -3.92 -0.61 -13.51
N LEU A 137 -4.25 -1.53 -12.59
CA LEU A 137 -4.75 -2.87 -12.88
C LEU A 137 -6.27 -2.97 -12.90
N ALA A 138 -6.99 -1.96 -12.39
CA ALA A 138 -8.43 -2.00 -12.10
C ALA A 138 -8.84 -3.19 -11.20
N MET A 139 -7.91 -3.67 -10.37
CA MET A 139 -8.07 -4.76 -9.41
C MET A 139 -7.47 -4.34 -8.07
N ARG A 140 -7.95 -4.92 -6.96
CA ARG A 140 -7.40 -4.64 -5.63
C ARG A 140 -7.34 -5.90 -4.77
N LYS A 141 -6.44 -5.92 -3.79
CA LYS A 141 -6.45 -6.89 -2.71
C LYS A 141 -7.70 -6.64 -1.83
N PRO A 142 -8.36 -7.65 -1.29
CA PRO A 142 -8.02 -9.08 -1.28
C PRO A 142 -8.59 -9.90 -2.44
N GLU A 143 -9.02 -9.30 -3.53
CA GLU A 143 -9.58 -10.03 -4.68
C GLU A 143 -8.58 -11.05 -5.22
N PRO A 144 -8.97 -12.34 -5.41
CA PRO A 144 -8.05 -13.38 -5.86
C PRO A 144 -7.40 -13.09 -7.21
N ASP A 145 -8.08 -12.32 -8.07
CA ASP A 145 -7.65 -12.09 -9.44
C ASP A 145 -6.38 -11.23 -9.53
N ILE A 146 -6.15 -10.31 -8.57
CA ILE A 146 -4.93 -9.51 -8.56
C ILE A 146 -3.69 -10.37 -8.27
N PHE A 147 -3.80 -11.35 -7.37
CA PHE A 147 -2.71 -12.28 -7.06
C PHE A 147 -2.42 -13.21 -8.23
N LYS A 148 -3.46 -13.76 -8.86
CA LYS A 148 -3.32 -14.59 -10.06
C LYS A 148 -2.65 -13.82 -11.19
N TYR A 149 -3.05 -12.58 -11.41
CA TYR A 149 -2.46 -11.70 -12.40
C TYR A 149 -0.96 -11.49 -12.17
N VAL A 150 -0.55 -11.20 -10.93
CA VAL A 150 0.87 -11.01 -10.58
C VAL A 150 1.65 -12.30 -10.81
N LEU A 151 1.16 -13.44 -10.35
CA LEU A 151 1.80 -14.74 -10.54
C LEU A 151 1.98 -15.08 -12.04
N GLU A 152 0.96 -14.86 -12.85
CA GLU A 152 0.98 -15.08 -14.30
C GLU A 152 2.00 -14.17 -14.99
N LYS A 153 2.00 -12.87 -14.66
CA LYS A 153 2.93 -11.88 -15.22
C LYS A 153 4.37 -12.19 -14.89
N GLU A 154 4.63 -12.63 -13.67
CA GLU A 154 5.97 -12.95 -13.19
C GLU A 154 6.41 -14.39 -13.55
N GLY A 155 5.49 -15.25 -13.99
CA GLY A 155 5.78 -16.62 -14.40
C GLY A 155 6.13 -17.56 -13.25
N PHE A 156 5.54 -17.34 -12.08
CA PHE A 156 5.74 -18.18 -10.88
C PHE A 156 4.47 -18.93 -10.51
N SER A 157 4.64 -20.14 -9.97
CA SER A 157 3.55 -20.86 -9.31
C SER A 157 3.35 -20.33 -7.88
N PRO A 158 2.15 -20.49 -7.28
CA PRO A 158 1.86 -19.98 -5.94
C PRO A 158 2.84 -20.45 -4.86
N ASP A 159 3.27 -21.70 -4.91
CA ASP A 159 4.23 -22.30 -3.96
C ASP A 159 5.66 -21.75 -4.09
N GLN A 160 5.94 -21.02 -5.16
CA GLN A 160 7.20 -20.30 -5.39
C GLN A 160 7.15 -18.83 -4.96
N ALA A 161 6.03 -18.37 -4.39
CA ALA A 161 5.81 -16.99 -4.01
C ALA A 161 5.63 -16.83 -2.49
N VAL A 162 6.13 -15.72 -1.97
CA VAL A 162 5.92 -15.25 -0.61
C VAL A 162 5.31 -13.86 -0.66
N PHE A 163 4.25 -13.62 0.10
CA PHE A 163 3.54 -12.35 0.14
C PHE A 163 3.54 -11.75 1.56
N PHE A 164 3.93 -10.48 1.68
CA PHE A 164 3.97 -9.72 2.92
C PHE A 164 2.95 -8.59 2.87
N ASP A 165 2.03 -8.53 3.86
CA ASP A 165 1.01 -7.49 3.94
C ASP A 165 0.61 -7.26 5.40
N ASP A 166 0.29 -6.01 5.77
CA ASP A 166 -0.15 -5.66 7.13
C ASP A 166 -1.65 -5.94 7.36
N VAL A 167 -2.41 -6.16 6.27
CA VAL A 167 -3.85 -6.48 6.33
C VAL A 167 -4.03 -8.00 6.28
N LEU A 168 -4.49 -8.58 7.38
CA LEU A 168 -4.67 -10.04 7.51
C LEU A 168 -5.55 -10.64 6.40
N GLU A 169 -6.63 -9.95 6.00
CA GLU A 169 -7.54 -10.41 4.94
C GLU A 169 -6.82 -10.59 3.59
N ASN A 170 -5.88 -9.70 3.27
CA ASN A 170 -5.04 -9.83 2.06
C ASN A 170 -4.13 -11.06 2.14
N VAL A 171 -3.53 -11.29 3.32
CA VAL A 171 -2.67 -12.45 3.57
C VAL A 171 -3.44 -13.76 3.46
N GLU A 172 -4.65 -13.81 4.03
CA GLU A 172 -5.53 -14.99 3.96
C GLU A 172 -5.97 -15.28 2.52
N ALA A 173 -6.31 -14.24 1.74
CA ALA A 173 -6.67 -14.39 0.33
C ALA A 173 -5.52 -14.92 -0.52
N ALA A 174 -4.30 -14.42 -0.32
CA ALA A 174 -3.10 -14.95 -0.99
C ALA A 174 -2.82 -16.40 -0.58
N SER A 175 -2.94 -16.70 0.71
CA SER A 175 -2.71 -18.06 1.25
C SER A 175 -3.71 -19.07 0.71
N ALA A 176 -4.97 -18.68 0.51
CA ALA A 176 -6.00 -19.52 -0.10
C ALA A 176 -5.66 -19.94 -1.54
N LEU A 177 -4.79 -19.21 -2.23
CA LEU A 177 -4.27 -19.54 -3.57
C LEU A 177 -2.99 -20.39 -3.53
N GLY A 178 -2.44 -20.68 -2.34
CA GLY A 178 -1.19 -21.44 -2.17
C GLY A 178 0.07 -20.57 -2.10
N ILE A 179 -0.05 -19.24 -2.07
CA ILE A 179 1.06 -18.31 -1.81
C ILE A 179 1.40 -18.38 -0.31
N LYS A 180 2.68 -18.37 0.05
CA LYS A 180 3.07 -18.26 1.45
C LYS A 180 2.82 -16.83 1.95
N GLY A 181 1.72 -16.60 2.67
CA GLY A 181 1.35 -15.32 3.26
C GLY A 181 2.04 -15.07 4.59
N ILE A 182 2.58 -13.86 4.78
CA ILE A 182 3.22 -13.38 6.01
C ILE A 182 2.47 -12.12 6.47
N HIS A 183 1.80 -12.19 7.61
CA HIS A 183 1.12 -11.06 8.21
C HIS A 183 2.13 -10.15 8.91
N VAL A 184 2.32 -8.95 8.39
CA VAL A 184 3.28 -7.96 8.90
C VAL A 184 2.61 -7.17 10.03
N VAL A 185 2.87 -7.55 11.26
CA VAL A 185 2.25 -6.94 12.45
C VAL A 185 3.08 -5.78 13.03
N ASP A 186 4.36 -5.72 12.69
CA ASP A 186 5.29 -4.67 13.11
C ASP A 186 6.49 -4.56 12.15
N ARG A 187 7.42 -3.63 12.46
CA ARG A 187 8.62 -3.39 11.65
C ARG A 187 9.61 -4.57 11.66
N GLN A 188 9.58 -5.43 12.68
CA GLN A 188 10.52 -6.56 12.80
C GLN A 188 10.05 -7.79 12.04
N THR A 189 8.77 -7.89 11.69
CA THR A 189 8.19 -9.08 11.05
C THR A 189 8.94 -9.48 9.78
N VAL A 190 9.24 -8.53 8.88
CA VAL A 190 9.98 -8.83 7.63
C VAL A 190 11.43 -9.21 7.91
N PRO A 191 12.23 -8.44 8.70
CA PRO A 191 13.58 -8.83 9.09
C PRO A 191 13.65 -10.21 9.77
N ASP A 192 12.74 -10.48 10.72
CA ASP A 192 12.74 -11.76 11.45
C ASP A 192 12.44 -12.93 10.54
N TYR A 193 11.49 -12.79 9.61
CA TYR A 193 11.22 -13.83 8.61
C TYR A 193 12.48 -14.21 7.81
N PHE A 194 13.22 -13.21 7.30
CA PHE A 194 14.41 -13.49 6.49
C PHE A 194 15.56 -14.05 7.31
N LYS A 195 15.68 -13.68 8.58
CA LYS A 195 16.61 -14.30 9.52
C LYS A 195 16.27 -15.77 9.79
N GLU A 196 14.99 -16.10 9.99
CA GLU A 196 14.53 -17.47 10.22
C GLU A 196 14.78 -18.40 9.03
N VAL A 197 14.63 -17.91 7.80
CA VAL A 197 14.89 -18.70 6.60
C VAL A 197 16.37 -18.72 6.19
N GLY A 198 17.24 -18.15 7.03
CA GLY A 198 18.70 -18.17 6.82
C GLY A 198 19.19 -17.20 5.74
N PHE A 199 18.38 -16.21 5.37
CA PHE A 199 18.76 -15.12 4.51
C PHE A 199 19.31 -13.98 5.38
N SER A 200 20.51 -14.21 5.96
CA SER A 200 21.20 -13.25 6.83
C SER A 200 22.30 -12.52 6.04
N GLU A 201 22.67 -11.36 6.57
CA GLU A 201 23.66 -10.39 6.12
C GLU A 201 24.88 -10.94 5.37
#